data_9586a2fb981298f0f0ec9ddc40e69154
#
_entry.id   9586a2fb981298f0f0ec9ddc40e69154
#
_cell.length_a   1.000
_cell.length_b   1.000
_cell.length_c   1.000
_cell.angle_alpha   90.00
_cell.angle_beta   90.00
_cell.angle_gamma   90.00
#
_symmetry.space_group_name_H-M   'P 1'
#
loop_
_entity.id
_entity.type
_entity.pdbx_description
1 polymer ?
#
loop_
_entity_poly.entity_id
_entity_poly.type
_entity_poly.pdbx_seq_one_letter_code
_entity_poly.pdbx_strand_id
1 'polypeptide(L)'
;MEFLVYLNNARTTGIFLVSRDSFIQLGRILHYIVELILSKKDYESMRYLLVLTQTYYFINKYGQKIYLLRYIENHELFQSNEFWEFFFSDSIFQEIEKQNKSEQPEQETQEENKKRFSNVVFSKLLSLAHNMMEFKLEKEKIMSLISVFAKQYDVDSKLETQIITLVKEVEYETKKLFNEEEDLAEEAKEEKDKGNENVTSNNAENNVETENNEGKTNNTEQIEN
;
A
#
# COMPACT_ATOMS: atom_id res chain seq x y z
N MET A 1 2.75 6.78 16.11
CA MET A 1 2.47 8.07 15.42
C MET A 1 3.66 8.61 14.63
N GLU A 2 4.86 8.76 15.20
CA GLU A 2 6.06 9.34 14.55
C GLU A 2 6.45 8.65 13.22
N PHE A 3 6.35 7.33 13.15
CA PHE A 3 6.65 6.58 11.92
C PHE A 3 5.73 6.96 10.73
N LEU A 4 4.44 7.12 10.98
CA LEU A 4 3.49 7.54 9.94
C LEU A 4 3.77 8.99 9.48
N VAL A 5 4.15 9.87 10.41
CA VAL A 5 4.57 11.24 10.09
C VAL A 5 5.83 11.24 9.22
N TYR A 6 6.82 10.39 9.54
CA TYR A 6 8.03 10.24 8.74
C TYR A 6 7.71 9.78 7.31
N LEU A 7 6.90 8.74 7.15
CA LEU A 7 6.49 8.27 5.83
C LEU A 7 5.70 9.33 5.06
N ASN A 8 4.80 10.05 5.73
CA ASN A 8 4.06 11.13 5.07
C ASN A 8 5.00 12.26 4.60
N ASN A 9 6.01 12.62 5.38
CA ASN A 9 7.03 13.59 4.96
C ASN A 9 7.85 13.08 3.78
N ALA A 10 8.29 11.82 3.79
CA ALA A 10 8.97 11.20 2.65
C ALA A 10 8.09 11.20 1.39
N ARG A 11 6.77 10.98 1.53
CA ARG A 11 5.81 11.10 0.43
C ARG A 11 5.80 12.50 -0.19
N THR A 12 5.87 13.56 0.61
CA THR A 12 5.88 14.94 0.11
C THR A 12 7.14 15.28 -0.69
N THR A 13 8.22 14.51 -0.54
CA THR A 13 9.44 14.63 -1.35
C THR A 13 9.37 13.90 -2.69
N GLY A 14 8.26 13.21 -2.99
CA GLY A 14 8.05 12.50 -4.24
C GLY A 14 8.71 11.12 -4.31
N ILE A 15 9.17 10.57 -3.18
CA ILE A 15 9.76 9.23 -3.12
C ILE A 15 8.66 8.21 -2.84
N PHE A 16 8.21 7.49 -3.88
CA PHE A 16 7.13 6.50 -3.78
C PHE A 16 7.59 5.08 -4.11
N LEU A 17 8.63 4.95 -4.93
CA LEU A 17 9.22 3.67 -5.28
C LEU A 17 10.16 3.23 -4.17
N VAL A 18 9.93 2.03 -3.64
CA VAL A 18 10.79 1.40 -2.64
C VAL A 18 11.39 0.10 -3.19
N SER A 19 12.52 -0.34 -2.62
CA SER A 19 13.06 -1.66 -2.95
C SER A 19 12.09 -2.75 -2.47
N ARG A 20 12.16 -3.94 -3.07
CA ARG A 20 11.33 -5.07 -2.69
C ARG A 20 11.48 -5.42 -1.21
N ASP A 21 12.72 -5.50 -0.70
CA ASP A 21 12.97 -5.82 0.71
C ASP A 21 12.37 -4.77 1.64
N SER A 22 12.55 -3.48 1.31
CA SER A 22 11.94 -2.38 2.06
C SER A 22 10.42 -2.47 2.00
N PHE A 23 9.85 -2.86 0.86
CA PHE A 23 8.41 -3.04 0.69
C PHE A 23 7.86 -4.13 1.61
N ILE A 24 8.51 -5.30 1.67
CA ILE A 24 8.13 -6.41 2.56
C ILE A 24 8.19 -5.97 4.03
N GLN A 25 9.30 -5.33 4.43
CA GLN A 25 9.44 -4.85 5.82
C GLN A 25 8.39 -3.80 6.17
N LEU A 26 8.13 -2.85 5.30
CA LEU A 26 7.07 -1.86 5.47
C LEU A 26 5.69 -2.51 5.59
N GLY A 27 5.39 -3.50 4.74
CA GLY A 27 4.13 -4.24 4.78
C GLY A 27 3.89 -4.92 6.13
N ARG A 28 4.91 -5.60 6.68
CA ARG A 28 4.83 -6.23 8.00
C ARG A 28 4.61 -5.22 9.13
N ILE A 29 5.32 -4.10 9.09
CA ILE A 29 5.14 -3.02 10.07
C ILE A 29 3.73 -2.43 9.97
N LEU A 30 3.23 -2.22 8.75
CA LEU A 30 1.90 -1.67 8.52
C LEU A 30 0.80 -2.60 9.02
N HIS A 31 0.91 -3.90 8.78
CA HIS A 31 -0.03 -4.88 9.34
C HIS A 31 -0.11 -4.78 10.86
N TYR A 32 1.03 -4.74 11.54
CA TYR A 32 1.08 -4.57 13.00
C TYR A 32 0.47 -3.24 13.47
N ILE A 33 0.67 -2.15 12.70
CA ILE A 33 0.08 -0.84 13.03
C ILE A 33 -1.45 -0.88 12.88
N VAL A 34 -1.98 -1.58 11.85
CA VAL A 34 -3.43 -1.74 11.66
C VAL A 34 -4.06 -2.47 12.84
N GLU A 35 -3.43 -3.56 13.33
CA GLU A 35 -3.86 -4.26 14.54
C GLU A 35 -3.90 -3.34 15.76
N LEU A 36 -2.88 -2.51 15.93
CA LEU A 36 -2.83 -1.55 17.03
C LEU A 36 -3.93 -0.49 16.92
N ILE A 37 -4.19 0.01 15.71
CA ILE A 37 -5.27 0.96 15.41
C ILE A 37 -6.63 0.33 15.74
N LEU A 38 -6.88 -0.90 15.29
CA LEU A 38 -8.11 -1.63 15.56
C LEU A 38 -8.31 -1.80 17.07
N SER A 39 -7.29 -2.25 17.79
CA SER A 39 -7.37 -2.47 19.24
C SER A 39 -7.68 -1.21 20.04
N LYS A 40 -7.28 -0.03 19.55
CA LYS A 40 -7.49 1.27 20.18
C LYS A 40 -8.66 2.07 19.58
N LYS A 41 -9.26 1.58 18.49
CA LYS A 41 -10.24 2.30 17.67
C LYS A 41 -9.74 3.70 17.22
N ASP A 42 -8.45 3.81 16.93
CA ASP A 42 -7.80 5.05 16.49
C ASP A 42 -7.97 5.25 14.97
N TYR A 43 -9.21 5.45 14.55
CA TYR A 43 -9.55 5.56 13.13
C TYR A 43 -8.98 6.83 12.46
N GLU A 44 -8.63 7.85 13.23
CA GLU A 44 -7.95 9.04 12.71
C GLU A 44 -6.56 8.67 12.15
N SER A 45 -5.77 7.90 12.90
CA SER A 45 -4.49 7.40 12.43
C SER A 45 -4.63 6.51 11.19
N MET A 46 -5.73 5.78 11.06
CA MET A 46 -6.00 4.92 9.91
C MET A 46 -6.13 5.69 8.60
N ARG A 47 -6.71 6.89 8.62
CA ARG A 47 -6.80 7.74 7.44
C ARG A 47 -5.43 8.04 6.82
N TYR A 48 -4.45 8.38 7.65
CA TYR A 48 -3.07 8.60 7.18
C TYR A 48 -2.45 7.33 6.61
N LEU A 49 -2.71 6.21 7.27
CA LEU A 49 -2.22 4.90 6.82
C LEU A 49 -2.76 4.55 5.44
N LEU A 50 -4.05 4.76 5.19
CA LEU A 50 -4.67 4.50 3.88
C LEU A 50 -3.97 5.27 2.75
N VAL A 51 -3.71 6.56 2.94
CA VAL A 51 -3.01 7.38 1.96
C VAL A 51 -1.61 6.82 1.69
N LEU A 52 -0.89 6.38 2.72
CA LEU A 52 0.45 5.82 2.58
C LEU A 52 0.43 4.49 1.82
N THR A 53 -0.51 3.61 2.15
CA THR A 53 -0.61 2.29 1.52
C THR A 53 -0.99 2.34 0.05
N GLN A 54 -1.76 3.34 -0.36
CA GLN A 54 -2.10 3.62 -1.76
C GLN A 54 -1.02 4.41 -2.52
N THR A 55 0.01 4.89 -1.83
CA THR A 55 1.06 5.72 -2.43
C THR A 55 2.35 4.97 -2.66
N TYR A 56 2.84 4.23 -1.67
CA TYR A 56 4.10 3.49 -1.76
C TYR A 56 3.94 2.18 -2.52
N TYR A 57 4.87 1.92 -3.44
CA TYR A 57 4.87 0.72 -4.27
C TYR A 57 6.29 0.23 -4.56
N PHE A 58 6.41 -1.04 -4.95
CA PHE A 58 7.58 -1.54 -5.67
C PHE A 58 7.16 -2.00 -7.07
N ILE A 59 8.13 -2.19 -7.95
CA ILE A 59 7.89 -2.73 -9.30
C ILE A 59 8.32 -4.19 -9.29
N ASN A 60 7.36 -5.09 -9.59
CA ASN A 60 7.63 -6.53 -9.66
C ASN A 60 8.42 -6.90 -10.92
N LYS A 61 8.81 -8.18 -11.05
CA LYS A 61 9.54 -8.73 -12.21
C LYS A 61 8.80 -8.56 -13.56
N TYR A 62 7.49 -8.32 -13.53
CA TYR A 62 6.67 -8.09 -14.72
C TYR A 62 6.48 -6.61 -15.06
N GLY A 63 7.15 -5.70 -14.36
CA GLY A 63 7.04 -4.26 -14.56
C GLY A 63 5.76 -3.64 -13.96
N GLN A 64 5.01 -4.37 -13.14
CA GLN A 64 3.77 -3.90 -12.53
C GLN A 64 4.04 -3.21 -11.19
N LYS A 65 3.28 -2.15 -10.89
CA LYS A 65 3.31 -1.50 -9.58
C LYS A 65 2.49 -2.30 -8.57
N ILE A 66 3.13 -2.71 -7.49
CA ILE A 66 2.49 -3.38 -6.36
C ILE A 66 2.49 -2.40 -5.18
N TYR A 67 1.30 -2.00 -4.74
CA TYR A 67 1.12 -1.03 -3.66
C TYR A 67 1.08 -1.71 -2.28
N LEU A 68 1.53 -0.98 -1.25
CA LEU A 68 1.49 -1.46 0.15
C LEU A 68 0.08 -1.84 0.63
N LEU A 69 -0.96 -1.32 -0.02
CA LEU A 69 -2.34 -1.70 0.21
C LEU A 69 -2.55 -3.22 0.24
N ARG A 70 -1.80 -3.98 -0.58
CA ARG A 70 -1.88 -5.44 -0.67
C ARG A 70 -1.65 -6.17 0.65
N TYR A 71 -0.88 -5.57 1.57
CA TYR A 71 -0.64 -6.17 2.89
C TYR A 71 -1.81 -6.04 3.86
N ILE A 72 -2.70 -5.07 3.63
CA ILE A 72 -3.78 -4.74 4.56
C ILE A 72 -5.19 -4.85 3.96
N GLU A 73 -5.33 -5.02 2.65
CA GLU A 73 -6.64 -4.98 1.96
C GLU A 73 -7.66 -5.99 2.49
N ASN A 74 -7.20 -7.12 3.04
CA ASN A 74 -8.06 -8.18 3.59
C ASN A 74 -8.18 -8.12 5.12
N HIS A 75 -7.65 -7.08 5.77
CA HIS A 75 -7.69 -6.97 7.23
C HIS A 75 -9.12 -6.77 7.74
N GLU A 76 -9.46 -7.38 8.89
CA GLU A 76 -10.81 -7.36 9.47
C GLU A 76 -11.33 -5.94 9.78
N LEU A 77 -10.44 -4.98 10.03
CA LEU A 77 -10.79 -3.57 10.23
C LEU A 77 -11.70 -3.06 9.09
N PHE A 78 -11.39 -3.44 7.84
CA PHE A 78 -12.17 -3.00 6.67
C PHE A 78 -13.50 -3.72 6.52
N GLN A 79 -13.75 -4.73 7.36
CA GLN A 79 -15.08 -5.32 7.50
C GLN A 79 -15.96 -4.57 8.51
N SER A 80 -15.43 -3.61 9.26
CA SER A 80 -16.17 -2.83 10.24
C SER A 80 -16.99 -1.72 9.58
N ASN A 81 -18.30 -1.70 9.84
CA ASN A 81 -19.15 -0.58 9.42
C ASN A 81 -18.79 0.71 10.18
N GLU A 82 -18.44 0.58 11.47
CA GLU A 82 -18.02 1.69 12.33
C GLU A 82 -16.80 2.42 11.75
N PHE A 83 -15.84 1.67 11.18
CA PHE A 83 -14.69 2.26 10.51
C PHE A 83 -15.10 3.10 9.29
N TRP A 84 -15.96 2.57 8.41
CA TRP A 84 -16.38 3.28 7.19
C TRP A 84 -17.27 4.46 7.49
N GLU A 85 -18.10 4.39 8.53
CA GLU A 85 -18.90 5.51 9.03
C GLU A 85 -18.03 6.65 9.53
N PHE A 86 -17.02 6.35 10.36
CA PHE A 86 -16.04 7.33 10.80
C PHE A 86 -15.28 7.93 9.61
N PHE A 87 -14.74 7.08 8.72
CA PHE A 87 -13.95 7.51 7.57
C PHE A 87 -14.75 8.46 6.66
N PHE A 88 -16.01 8.15 6.40
CA PHE A 88 -16.89 8.97 5.59
C PHE A 88 -17.17 10.33 6.24
N SER A 89 -17.59 10.33 7.50
CA SER A 89 -17.93 11.55 8.25
C SER A 89 -16.72 12.49 8.38
N ASP A 90 -15.54 11.92 8.71
CA ASP A 90 -14.29 12.68 8.78
C ASP A 90 -13.90 13.27 7.42
N SER A 91 -14.06 12.51 6.33
CA SER A 91 -13.74 12.98 4.98
C SER A 91 -14.58 14.17 4.54
N ILE A 92 -15.87 14.20 4.91
CA ILE A 92 -16.75 15.33 4.67
C ILE A 92 -16.29 16.55 5.50
N PHE A 93 -16.05 16.34 6.80
CA PHE A 93 -15.60 17.39 7.70
C PHE A 93 -14.32 18.06 7.22
N GLN A 94 -13.31 17.29 6.85
CA GLN A 94 -12.03 17.79 6.33
C GLN A 94 -12.19 18.59 5.04
N GLU A 95 -13.08 18.17 4.14
CA GLU A 95 -13.31 18.89 2.88
C GLU A 95 -13.98 20.24 3.13
N ILE A 96 -15.00 20.27 4.01
CA ILE A 96 -15.68 21.51 4.38
C ILE A 96 -14.71 22.47 5.06
N GLU A 97 -13.89 21.98 6.00
CA GLU A 97 -12.88 22.79 6.68
C GLU A 97 -11.87 23.39 5.70
N LYS A 98 -11.42 22.58 4.72
CA LYS A 98 -10.51 23.03 3.66
C LYS A 98 -11.13 24.13 2.81
N GLN A 99 -12.38 23.94 2.37
CA GLN A 99 -13.11 24.95 1.58
C GLN A 99 -13.30 26.26 2.36
N ASN A 100 -13.67 26.18 3.62
CA ASN A 100 -13.85 27.36 4.48
C ASN A 100 -12.52 28.14 4.74
N LYS A 101 -11.37 27.47 4.65
CA LYS A 101 -10.05 28.12 4.76
C LYS A 101 -9.57 28.75 3.46
N SER A 102 -9.96 28.19 2.31
CA SER A 102 -9.50 28.64 0.98
C SER A 102 -10.37 29.75 0.39
N GLU A 103 -11.64 29.75 0.70
CA GLU A 103 -12.60 30.72 0.23
C GLU A 103 -13.11 31.51 1.46
N GLN A 104 -12.82 32.83 1.52
CA GLN A 104 -13.57 33.69 2.43
C GLN A 104 -14.97 33.82 1.79
N PRO A 105 -16.03 33.24 2.39
CA PRO A 105 -17.33 33.30 1.79
C PRO A 105 -17.84 34.75 1.94
N GLU A 106 -17.67 35.56 0.88
CA GLU A 106 -18.45 36.78 0.75
C GLU A 106 -19.91 36.37 0.63
N GLN A 107 -20.65 36.39 1.76
CA GLN A 107 -22.09 36.23 1.86
C GLN A 107 -22.73 35.18 0.94
N GLU A 108 -22.31 33.91 1.08
CA GLU A 108 -23.05 32.80 0.46
C GLU A 108 -24.50 32.76 0.98
N THR A 109 -25.43 32.60 0.05
CA THR A 109 -26.83 32.35 0.41
C THR A 109 -26.99 30.97 1.07
N GLN A 110 -28.04 30.77 1.84
CA GLN A 110 -28.34 29.48 2.46
C GLN A 110 -28.50 28.36 1.43
N GLU A 111 -29.00 28.67 0.24
CA GLU A 111 -29.21 27.72 -0.85
C GLU A 111 -27.88 27.32 -1.53
N GLU A 112 -26.96 28.24 -1.72
CA GLU A 112 -25.62 27.98 -2.22
C GLU A 112 -24.83 27.11 -1.27
N ASN A 113 -24.88 27.37 0.04
CA ASN A 113 -24.28 26.54 1.07
C ASN A 113 -24.86 25.12 1.06
N LYS A 114 -26.18 24.96 0.94
CA LYS A 114 -26.82 23.64 0.85
C LYS A 114 -26.35 22.88 -0.39
N LYS A 115 -26.27 23.55 -1.54
CA LYS A 115 -25.79 22.95 -2.78
C LYS A 115 -24.33 22.55 -2.69
N ARG A 116 -23.47 23.39 -2.12
CA ARG A 116 -22.05 23.12 -1.88
C ARG A 116 -21.88 21.89 -0.98
N PHE A 117 -22.60 21.85 0.14
CA PHE A 117 -22.59 20.69 1.04
C PHE A 117 -23.01 19.39 0.34
N SER A 118 -24.12 19.42 -0.42
CA SER A 118 -24.58 18.26 -1.17
C SER A 118 -23.53 17.75 -2.19
N ASN A 119 -22.83 18.66 -2.88
CA ASN A 119 -21.76 18.29 -3.80
C ASN A 119 -20.57 17.64 -3.09
N VAL A 120 -20.19 18.17 -1.92
CA VAL A 120 -19.13 17.56 -1.09
C VAL A 120 -19.54 16.16 -0.67
N VAL A 121 -20.74 15.99 -0.13
CA VAL A 121 -21.23 14.67 0.30
C VAL A 121 -21.23 13.67 -0.85
N PHE A 122 -21.77 14.04 -2.01
CA PHE A 122 -21.78 13.17 -3.18
C PHE A 122 -20.37 12.77 -3.62
N SER A 123 -19.44 13.73 -3.71
CA SER A 123 -18.05 13.46 -4.09
C SER A 123 -17.37 12.50 -3.09
N LYS A 124 -17.60 12.70 -1.77
CA LYS A 124 -17.03 11.82 -0.75
C LYS A 124 -17.69 10.44 -0.74
N LEU A 125 -18.98 10.36 -1.05
CA LEU A 125 -19.69 9.08 -1.16
C LEU A 125 -19.16 8.23 -2.34
N LEU A 126 -18.88 8.87 -3.47
CA LEU A 126 -18.25 8.22 -4.61
C LEU A 126 -16.83 7.74 -4.28
N SER A 127 -16.03 8.58 -3.60
CA SER A 127 -14.69 8.21 -3.15
C SER A 127 -14.72 7.07 -2.12
N LEU A 128 -15.72 7.07 -1.23
CA LEU A 128 -15.93 6.00 -0.27
C LEU A 128 -16.22 4.67 -0.97
N ALA A 129 -17.14 4.66 -1.94
CA ALA A 129 -17.45 3.47 -2.73
C ALA A 129 -16.19 2.91 -3.41
N HIS A 130 -15.39 3.79 -4.03
CA HIS A 130 -14.12 3.41 -4.64
C HIS A 130 -13.15 2.79 -3.62
N ASN A 131 -12.95 3.43 -2.46
CA ASN A 131 -12.09 2.88 -1.42
C ASN A 131 -12.58 1.50 -0.94
N MET A 132 -13.87 1.34 -0.68
CA MET A 132 -14.43 0.05 -0.27
C MET A 132 -14.20 -1.05 -1.32
N MET A 133 -14.28 -0.71 -2.62
CA MET A 133 -13.95 -1.63 -3.72
C MET A 133 -12.47 -2.00 -3.75
N GLU A 134 -11.56 -1.04 -3.53
CA GLU A 134 -10.12 -1.30 -3.42
C GLU A 134 -9.78 -2.26 -2.27
N PHE A 135 -10.53 -2.18 -1.16
CA PHE A 135 -10.45 -3.11 -0.04
C PHE A 135 -11.27 -4.39 -0.23
N LYS A 136 -11.77 -4.63 -1.44
CA LYS A 136 -12.48 -5.86 -1.83
C LYS A 136 -13.66 -6.22 -0.93
N LEU A 137 -14.36 -5.21 -0.41
CA LEU A 137 -15.60 -5.47 0.31
C LEU A 137 -16.64 -6.10 -0.63
N GLU A 138 -17.51 -6.92 -0.07
CA GLU A 138 -18.65 -7.48 -0.82
C GLU A 138 -19.53 -6.36 -1.39
N LYS A 139 -19.91 -6.47 -2.66
CA LYS A 139 -20.70 -5.45 -3.36
C LYS A 139 -22.00 -5.12 -2.64
N GLU A 140 -22.67 -6.13 -2.11
CA GLU A 140 -23.90 -6.02 -1.34
C GLU A 140 -23.69 -5.14 -0.10
N LYS A 141 -22.57 -5.34 0.59
CA LYS A 141 -22.19 -4.53 1.76
C LYS A 141 -21.91 -3.09 1.36
N ILE A 142 -21.15 -2.88 0.28
CA ILE A 142 -20.87 -1.53 -0.24
C ILE A 142 -22.18 -0.81 -0.57
N MET A 143 -23.06 -1.44 -1.37
CA MET A 143 -24.34 -0.86 -1.75
C MET A 143 -25.22 -0.52 -0.54
N SER A 144 -25.25 -1.41 0.47
CA SER A 144 -25.98 -1.16 1.71
C SER A 144 -25.46 0.05 2.46
N LEU A 145 -24.15 0.18 2.63
CA LEU A 145 -23.53 1.34 3.30
C LEU A 145 -23.77 2.64 2.53
N ILE A 146 -23.62 2.61 1.20
CA ILE A 146 -23.90 3.76 0.34
C ILE A 146 -25.34 4.24 0.52
N SER A 147 -26.33 3.33 0.53
CA SER A 147 -27.72 3.68 0.72
C SER A 147 -28.01 4.26 2.11
N VAL A 148 -27.35 3.72 3.15
CA VAL A 148 -27.47 4.26 4.52
C VAL A 148 -26.97 5.71 4.57
N PHE A 149 -25.76 5.94 4.03
CA PHE A 149 -25.16 7.30 4.06
C PHE A 149 -25.88 8.26 3.12
N ALA A 150 -26.32 7.83 1.94
CA ALA A 150 -27.12 8.65 1.03
C ALA A 150 -28.39 9.17 1.73
N LYS A 151 -29.09 8.29 2.45
CA LYS A 151 -30.27 8.64 3.23
C LYS A 151 -29.95 9.57 4.40
N GLN A 152 -28.86 9.30 5.13
CA GLN A 152 -28.45 10.11 6.30
C GLN A 152 -28.13 11.56 5.92
N TYR A 153 -27.55 11.77 4.74
CA TYR A 153 -27.09 13.07 4.25
C TYR A 153 -27.99 13.70 3.16
N ASP A 154 -29.20 13.16 2.96
CA ASP A 154 -30.20 13.67 2.01
C ASP A 154 -29.65 13.78 0.57
N VAL A 155 -28.91 12.73 0.11
CA VAL A 155 -28.38 12.67 -1.24
C VAL A 155 -29.49 12.33 -2.23
N ASP A 156 -29.51 13.02 -3.37
CA ASP A 156 -30.48 12.76 -4.44
C ASP A 156 -30.45 11.30 -4.91
N SER A 157 -31.65 10.70 -5.06
CA SER A 157 -31.80 9.28 -5.41
C SER A 157 -31.18 8.91 -6.76
N LYS A 158 -31.09 9.85 -7.70
CA LYS A 158 -30.41 9.61 -8.99
C LYS A 158 -28.92 9.48 -8.81
N LEU A 159 -28.33 10.33 -7.94
CA LEU A 159 -26.90 10.29 -7.61
C LEU A 159 -26.55 9.01 -6.85
N GLU A 160 -27.38 8.60 -5.88
CA GLU A 160 -27.24 7.30 -5.20
C GLU A 160 -27.27 6.15 -6.22
N THR A 161 -28.27 6.14 -7.13
CA THR A 161 -28.41 5.09 -8.15
C THR A 161 -27.18 5.05 -9.06
N GLN A 162 -26.58 6.17 -9.42
CA GLN A 162 -25.34 6.20 -10.22
C GLN A 162 -24.19 5.51 -9.51
N ILE A 163 -23.98 5.77 -8.20
CA ILE A 163 -22.91 5.13 -7.43
C ILE A 163 -23.16 3.62 -7.32
N ILE A 164 -24.40 3.21 -7.03
CA ILE A 164 -24.78 1.80 -6.92
C ILE A 164 -24.56 1.06 -8.25
N THR A 165 -24.91 1.69 -9.37
CA THR A 165 -24.67 1.13 -10.71
C THR A 165 -23.18 0.92 -10.96
N LEU A 166 -22.36 1.91 -10.64
CA LEU A 166 -20.91 1.81 -10.76
C LEU A 166 -20.35 0.64 -9.92
N VAL A 167 -20.79 0.48 -8.68
CA VAL A 167 -20.36 -0.65 -7.82
C VAL A 167 -20.75 -2.01 -8.42
N LYS A 168 -21.92 -2.12 -9.04
CA LYS A 168 -22.37 -3.37 -9.68
C LYS A 168 -21.53 -3.73 -10.90
N GLU A 169 -21.16 -2.75 -11.71
CA GLU A 169 -20.44 -2.94 -12.97
C GLU A 169 -18.95 -3.25 -12.80
N VAL A 170 -18.34 -2.84 -11.67
CA VAL A 170 -16.94 -3.14 -11.42
C VAL A 170 -16.74 -4.64 -11.21
N GLU A 171 -15.91 -5.27 -12.04
CA GLU A 171 -15.42 -6.62 -11.81
C GLU A 171 -14.14 -6.56 -10.98
N TYR A 172 -14.13 -7.28 -9.84
CA TYR A 172 -12.89 -7.43 -9.10
C TYR A 172 -11.92 -8.30 -9.89
N GLU A 173 -10.83 -7.72 -10.37
CA GLU A 173 -9.76 -8.50 -10.94
C GLU A 173 -9.20 -9.45 -9.88
N THR A 174 -9.44 -10.74 -10.05
CA THR A 174 -8.93 -11.81 -9.17
C THR A 174 -7.45 -12.12 -9.41
N LYS A 175 -6.72 -11.24 -10.09
CA LYS A 175 -5.29 -11.43 -10.33
C LYS A 175 -4.55 -11.45 -9.00
N LYS A 176 -4.00 -12.61 -8.66
CA LYS A 176 -2.94 -12.74 -7.65
C LYS A 176 -1.70 -12.00 -8.16
N LEU A 177 -1.67 -10.67 -7.95
CA LEU A 177 -0.56 -9.82 -8.40
C LEU A 177 0.68 -9.95 -7.50
N PHE A 178 0.49 -10.44 -6.28
CA PHE A 178 1.55 -10.60 -5.29
C PHE A 178 1.15 -11.69 -4.28
N ASN A 179 1.99 -12.68 -4.14
CA ASN A 179 1.93 -13.67 -3.06
C ASN A 179 3.33 -13.72 -2.45
N GLU A 180 3.49 -13.20 -1.24
CA GLU A 180 4.79 -13.11 -0.56
C GLU A 180 5.49 -14.47 -0.49
N GLU A 181 4.75 -15.54 -0.16
CA GLU A 181 5.31 -16.88 -0.01
C GLU A 181 5.72 -17.51 -1.36
N GLU A 182 4.90 -17.35 -2.41
CA GLU A 182 5.20 -17.87 -3.74
C GLU A 182 6.38 -17.12 -4.37
N ASP A 183 6.40 -15.79 -4.26
CA ASP A 183 7.47 -14.95 -4.81
C ASP A 183 8.81 -15.19 -4.10
N LEU A 184 8.82 -15.38 -2.76
CA LEU A 184 10.02 -15.74 -1.99
C LEU A 184 10.52 -17.16 -2.31
N ALA A 185 9.59 -18.11 -2.53
CA ALA A 185 9.94 -19.49 -2.88
C ALA A 185 10.53 -19.61 -4.30
N GLU A 186 10.05 -18.80 -5.26
CA GLU A 186 10.60 -18.74 -6.61
C GLU A 186 12.01 -18.13 -6.62
N GLU A 187 12.27 -17.04 -5.89
CA GLU A 187 13.60 -16.44 -5.79
C GLU A 187 14.62 -17.35 -5.14
N ALA A 188 14.24 -18.07 -4.08
CA ALA A 188 15.11 -19.05 -3.44
C ALA A 188 15.50 -20.21 -4.38
N LYS A 189 14.68 -20.53 -5.39
CA LYS A 189 15.00 -21.52 -6.45
C LYS A 189 15.95 -20.90 -7.48
N GLU A 190 15.71 -19.69 -7.94
CA GLU A 190 16.57 -19.01 -8.92
C GLU A 190 17.98 -18.75 -8.37
N GLU A 191 18.15 -18.44 -7.08
CA GLU A 191 19.46 -18.30 -6.44
C GLU A 191 20.21 -19.64 -6.35
N LYS A 192 19.51 -20.73 -6.08
CA LYS A 192 20.11 -22.09 -6.06
C LYS A 192 20.56 -22.54 -7.44
N ASP A 193 19.80 -22.25 -8.48
CA ASP A 193 20.16 -22.59 -9.85
C ASP A 193 21.37 -21.78 -10.34
N LYS A 194 21.46 -20.48 -10.04
CA LYS A 194 22.62 -19.63 -10.33
C LYS A 194 23.88 -20.04 -9.53
N GLY A 195 23.70 -20.53 -8.30
CA GLY A 195 24.79 -21.04 -7.47
C GLY A 195 25.38 -22.36 -8.00
N ASN A 196 24.57 -23.19 -8.65
CA ASN A 196 25.00 -24.50 -9.19
C ASN A 196 25.73 -24.38 -10.54
N GLU A 197 25.43 -23.36 -11.34
CA GLU A 197 26.16 -23.12 -12.62
C GLU A 197 27.60 -22.61 -12.39
N ASN A 198 27.87 -21.87 -11.29
CA ASN A 198 29.21 -21.38 -10.97
C ASN A 198 30.13 -22.43 -10.34
N VAL A 199 29.59 -23.53 -9.82
CA VAL A 199 30.42 -24.64 -9.25
C VAL A 199 30.89 -25.62 -10.32
N THR A 200 30.17 -25.74 -11.43
CA THR A 200 30.53 -26.64 -12.53
C THR A 200 31.58 -26.08 -13.48
N SER A 201 31.81 -24.77 -13.53
CA SER A 201 32.82 -24.16 -14.39
C SER A 201 34.22 -24.05 -13.76
N ASN A 202 34.36 -24.25 -12.43
CA ASN A 202 35.68 -24.17 -11.77
C ASN A 202 36.37 -25.53 -11.55
N ASN A 203 35.77 -26.66 -11.96
CA ASN A 203 36.36 -27.98 -11.83
C ASN A 203 36.98 -28.55 -13.12
N ALA A 204 37.09 -27.76 -14.20
CA ALA A 204 37.59 -28.25 -15.47
C ALA A 204 39.04 -27.83 -15.81
N GLU A 205 39.75 -27.06 -14.95
CA GLU A 205 41.09 -26.55 -15.28
C GLU A 205 42.23 -26.92 -14.32
N ASN A 206 42.11 -27.95 -13.48
CA ASN A 206 43.24 -28.36 -12.64
C ASN A 206 43.51 -29.86 -12.75
N ASN A 207 43.93 -30.29 -13.93
CA ASN A 207 44.66 -31.58 -14.11
C ASN A 207 45.60 -31.43 -15.30
N VAL A 208 46.84 -30.95 -15.07
CA VAL A 208 48.04 -31.37 -15.79
C VAL A 208 49.27 -30.78 -15.08
N GLU A 209 50.23 -31.71 -14.84
CA GLU A 209 51.65 -31.52 -14.60
C GLU A 209 52.18 -31.40 -13.16
N THR A 210 52.40 -32.60 -12.63
CA THR A 210 53.46 -32.89 -11.67
C THR A 210 54.70 -33.31 -12.48
N GLU A 211 55.74 -32.51 -12.53
CA GLU A 211 57.13 -33.01 -12.76
C GLU A 211 58.13 -32.19 -11.96
N ASN A 212 58.81 -32.92 -11.09
CA ASN A 212 60.17 -32.84 -10.57
C ASN A 212 60.94 -31.52 -10.73
N ASN A 213 61.40 -30.93 -9.62
CA ASN A 213 62.84 -30.78 -9.49
C ASN A 213 63.30 -30.55 -8.02
N GLU A 214 64.27 -31.37 -7.67
CA GLU A 214 65.05 -31.29 -6.45
C GLU A 214 65.97 -30.06 -6.43
N GLY A 215 66.26 -29.57 -5.25
CA GLY A 215 67.59 -29.09 -5.00
C GLY A 215 67.82 -27.70 -4.47
N LYS A 216 68.37 -27.69 -3.26
CA LYS A 216 69.33 -26.72 -2.67
C LYS A 216 68.85 -25.50 -1.90
N THR A 217 68.90 -25.68 -0.59
CA THR A 217 69.81 -24.95 0.40
C THR A 217 70.19 -23.49 0.13
N ASN A 218 69.93 -22.71 1.08
CA ASN A 218 70.83 -21.88 1.93
C ASN A 218 70.22 -20.50 2.30
N ASN A 219 70.17 -20.33 3.57
CA ASN A 219 70.81 -19.29 4.38
C ASN A 219 70.37 -17.83 4.30
N THR A 220 69.97 -17.41 5.45
CA THR A 220 70.67 -16.36 6.26
C THR A 220 70.12 -14.91 6.21
N GLU A 221 69.87 -14.47 7.43
CA GLU A 221 69.99 -13.09 8.04
C GLU A 221 68.88 -12.10 7.79
N GLN A 222 68.14 -11.77 8.85
CA GLN A 222 68.42 -10.69 9.84
C GLN A 222 68.45 -9.29 9.22
N ILE A 223 67.68 -8.42 9.73
CA ILE A 223 67.97 -7.19 10.49
C ILE A 223 66.82 -6.20 10.33
N GLU A 224 66.23 -5.88 11.48
CA GLU A 224 65.89 -4.59 12.07
C GLU A 224 65.66 -3.38 11.14
N ASN A 225 64.51 -2.77 11.25
CA ASN A 225 64.24 -1.50 11.95
C ASN A 225 62.76 -1.18 11.97
#